data_59e691577d4184fc31c330fa4958c9af
#
_entry.id   59e691577d4184fc31c330fa4958c9af
#
_cell.length_a   1.000
_cell.length_b   1.000
_cell.length_c   1.000
_cell.angle_alpha   90.00
_cell.angle_beta   90.00
_cell.angle_gamma   90.00
#
_symmetry.space_group_name_H-M   'P 1'
#
loop_
_entity.id
_entity.type
_entity.pdbx_description
1 polymer ?
#
loop_
_entity_poly.entity_id
_entity_poly.type
_entity_poly.pdbx_seq_one_letter_code
_entity_poly.pdbx_strand_id
1 'polypeptide(L)'
;ILDEYKALLEEIAELMHILASTERLMEVIREELEAVREIYGDARRTEITAAVHDIDMEELIAQEDVVVTLSNAGYVKYQILSDYEAQRRGGKGKSATKMKDTDYIERLLVANTHDNILCFSTRGKAYSLKVFQLPQASRTARGKPIVNILPLEEGERITAILPVSEYSEDKFIFRATGDGTVKKTS
;
A
#
# COMPACT_ATOMS: atom_id res chain seq x y z
N ILE A 1 -28.86 39.85 48.06
CA ILE A 1 -30.11 39.71 47.30
C ILE A 1 -30.24 40.79 46.22
N LEU A 2 -30.11 42.12 46.50
CA LEU A 2 -30.20 43.16 45.46
C LEU A 2 -29.02 43.11 44.48
N ASP A 3 -27.83 42.81 44.95
CA ASP A 3 -26.64 42.68 44.11
C ASP A 3 -26.67 41.41 43.26
N GLU A 4 -27.16 40.31 43.83
CA GLU A 4 -27.39 39.06 43.09
C GLU A 4 -28.45 39.22 42.00
N TYR A 5 -29.53 39.96 42.28
CA TYR A 5 -30.57 40.25 41.30
C TYR A 5 -30.05 41.08 40.13
N LYS A 6 -29.20 42.08 40.41
CA LYS A 6 -28.56 42.88 39.35
C LYS A 6 -27.61 42.04 38.50
N ALA A 7 -26.77 41.22 39.12
CA ALA A 7 -25.87 40.35 38.41
C ALA A 7 -26.60 39.36 37.46
N LEU A 8 -27.71 38.77 37.92
CA LEU A 8 -28.56 37.93 37.11
C LEU A 8 -29.20 38.67 35.92
N LEU A 9 -29.61 39.92 36.11
CA LEU A 9 -30.14 40.72 35.00
C LEU A 9 -29.09 41.04 33.95
N GLU A 10 -27.85 41.32 34.36
CA GLU A 10 -26.70 41.55 33.45
C GLU A 10 -26.37 40.29 32.70
N GLU A 11 -26.34 39.14 33.35
CA GLU A 11 -26.08 37.84 32.71
C GLU A 11 -27.16 37.49 31.67
N ILE A 12 -28.43 37.69 32.00
CA ILE A 12 -29.55 37.48 31.08
C ILE A 12 -29.41 38.41 29.85
N ALA A 13 -29.06 39.66 30.05
CA ALA A 13 -28.89 40.62 28.97
C ALA A 13 -27.76 40.21 28.04
N GLU A 14 -26.62 39.74 28.57
CA GLU A 14 -25.49 39.25 27.78
C GLU A 14 -25.85 37.97 27.00
N LEU A 15 -26.51 37.01 27.63
CA LEU A 15 -26.96 35.79 26.96
C LEU A 15 -27.94 36.09 25.81
N MET A 16 -28.87 37.04 26.04
CA MET A 16 -29.78 37.48 24.99
C MET A 16 -29.04 38.17 23.84
N HIS A 17 -27.98 38.97 24.12
CA HIS A 17 -27.16 39.63 23.14
C HIS A 17 -26.39 38.61 22.29
N ILE A 18 -25.81 37.56 22.90
CA ILE A 18 -25.11 36.46 22.18
C ILE A 18 -26.08 35.74 21.23
N LEU A 19 -27.31 35.46 21.69
CA LEU A 19 -28.31 34.78 20.86
C LEU A 19 -28.86 35.64 19.72
N ALA A 20 -28.90 36.95 19.90
CA ALA A 20 -29.43 37.89 18.91
C ALA A 20 -28.42 38.33 17.86
N SER A 21 -27.11 38.26 18.15
CA SER A 21 -26.04 38.74 17.28
C SER A 21 -25.02 37.67 16.95
N THR A 22 -24.92 37.33 15.66
CA THR A 22 -23.89 36.40 15.17
C THR A 22 -22.47 36.96 15.38
N GLU A 23 -22.29 38.27 15.33
CA GLU A 23 -20.99 38.90 15.60
C GLU A 23 -20.56 38.67 17.03
N ARG A 24 -21.45 38.91 18.01
CA ARG A 24 -21.15 38.65 19.41
C ARG A 24 -20.91 37.19 19.72
N LEU A 25 -21.64 36.29 19.08
CA LEU A 25 -21.39 34.85 19.19
C LEU A 25 -19.97 34.49 18.71
N MET A 26 -19.52 35.04 17.58
CA MET A 26 -18.17 34.79 17.05
C MET A 26 -17.07 35.39 17.91
N GLU A 27 -17.34 36.54 18.60
CA GLU A 27 -16.41 37.11 19.56
C GLU A 27 -16.23 36.18 20.76
N VAL A 28 -17.33 35.71 21.36
CA VAL A 28 -17.28 34.78 22.49
C VAL A 28 -16.52 33.51 22.14
N ILE A 29 -16.80 32.90 20.98
CA ILE A 29 -16.06 31.73 20.49
C ILE A 29 -14.56 32.03 20.37
N ARG A 30 -14.18 33.20 19.87
CA ARG A 30 -12.77 33.59 19.76
C ARG A 30 -12.12 33.75 21.12
N GLU A 31 -12.78 34.44 22.04
CA GLU A 31 -12.30 34.65 23.42
C GLU A 31 -12.06 33.31 24.13
N GLU A 32 -13.02 32.39 24.03
CA GLU A 32 -12.89 31.02 24.62
C GLU A 32 -11.74 30.23 23.99
N LEU A 33 -11.60 30.26 22.66
CA LEU A 33 -10.50 29.58 21.96
C LEU A 33 -9.13 30.17 22.30
N GLU A 34 -9.03 31.50 22.45
CA GLU A 34 -7.80 32.16 22.89
C GLU A 34 -7.44 31.80 24.32
N ALA A 35 -8.42 31.74 25.21
CA ALA A 35 -8.20 31.28 26.59
C ALA A 35 -7.73 29.81 26.64
N VAL A 36 -8.32 28.92 25.85
CA VAL A 36 -7.88 27.53 25.73
C VAL A 36 -6.46 27.44 25.19
N ARG A 37 -6.11 28.28 24.18
CA ARG A 37 -4.75 28.32 23.65
C ARG A 37 -3.73 28.80 24.68
N GLU A 38 -4.05 29.77 25.54
CA GLU A 38 -3.14 30.22 26.58
C GLU A 38 -2.92 29.19 27.68
N ILE A 39 -3.97 28.44 28.05
CA ILE A 39 -3.90 27.42 29.11
C ILE A 39 -3.23 26.13 28.63
N TYR A 40 -3.54 25.69 27.42
CA TYR A 40 -3.14 24.37 26.88
C TYR A 40 -2.20 24.44 25.68
N GLY A 41 -1.86 25.63 25.21
CA GLY A 41 -0.97 25.83 24.07
C GLY A 41 0.46 25.41 24.38
N ASP A 42 0.90 24.31 23.76
CA ASP A 42 2.28 23.85 23.85
C ASP A 42 3.09 24.33 22.65
N ALA A 43 4.39 24.52 22.87
CA ALA A 43 5.32 24.72 21.77
C ALA A 43 5.38 23.46 20.88
N ARG A 44 5.52 23.67 19.58
CA ARG A 44 5.66 22.54 18.65
C ARG A 44 6.89 21.69 19.04
N ARG A 45 6.69 20.39 19.22
CA ARG A 45 7.74 19.43 19.61
C ARG A 45 8.57 18.94 18.43
N THR A 46 8.02 19.05 17.21
CA THR A 46 8.70 18.62 15.98
C THR A 46 9.23 19.82 15.22
N GLU A 47 10.42 19.71 14.66
CA GLU A 47 10.99 20.72 13.78
C GLU A 47 10.31 20.70 12.42
N ILE A 48 10.04 21.88 11.86
CA ILE A 48 9.60 22.02 10.47
C ILE A 48 10.84 22.22 9.63
N THR A 49 11.29 21.19 8.95
CA THR A 49 12.40 21.26 8.00
C THR A 49 11.86 21.46 6.58
N ALA A 50 12.64 22.14 5.72
CA ALA A 50 12.37 22.11 4.28
C ALA A 50 12.44 20.65 3.80
N ALA A 51 11.57 20.28 2.87
CA ALA A 51 11.60 18.93 2.28
C ALA A 51 12.98 18.68 1.68
N VAL A 52 13.76 17.85 2.35
CA VAL A 52 15.06 17.38 1.88
C VAL A 52 14.78 16.06 1.19
N HIS A 53 14.60 16.14 -0.13
CA HIS A 53 14.40 15.02 -1.05
C HIS A 53 13.18 14.14 -0.78
N ASP A 54 12.41 13.87 -1.83
CA ASP A 54 11.50 12.72 -1.87
C ASP A 54 12.37 11.47 -1.69
N ILE A 55 12.30 10.86 -0.50
CA ILE A 55 12.95 9.56 -0.26
C ILE A 55 12.20 8.58 -1.14
N ASP A 56 12.88 8.02 -2.13
CA ASP A 56 12.30 6.97 -2.96
C ASP A 56 12.00 5.77 -2.04
N MET A 57 10.79 5.28 -2.09
CA MET A 57 10.40 4.08 -1.33
C MET A 57 11.34 2.90 -1.61
N GLU A 58 11.95 2.87 -2.78
CA GLU A 58 12.92 1.86 -3.19
C GLU A 58 14.20 1.91 -2.34
N GLU A 59 14.66 3.11 -1.94
CA GLU A 59 15.86 3.28 -1.09
C GLU A 59 15.67 2.77 0.34
N LEU A 60 14.42 2.71 0.83
CA LEU A 60 14.10 2.22 2.16
C LEU A 60 14.00 0.69 2.24
N ILE A 61 13.96 0.01 1.09
CA ILE A 61 13.75 -1.43 1.02
C ILE A 61 15.08 -2.13 0.78
N ALA A 62 15.41 -3.09 1.64
CA ALA A 62 16.61 -3.90 1.47
C ALA A 62 16.55 -4.71 0.18
N GLN A 63 17.68 -4.77 -0.53
CA GLN A 63 17.85 -5.63 -1.70
C GLN A 63 18.06 -7.07 -1.24
N GLU A 64 17.05 -7.91 -1.45
CA GLU A 64 17.07 -9.32 -1.07
C GLU A 64 16.48 -10.18 -2.18
N ASP A 65 17.01 -11.37 -2.33
CA ASP A 65 16.44 -12.36 -3.24
C ASP A 65 15.20 -12.98 -2.61
N VAL A 66 14.13 -13.04 -3.36
CA VAL A 66 12.83 -13.50 -2.92
C VAL A 66 12.22 -14.50 -3.89
N VAL A 67 11.34 -15.34 -3.36
CA VAL A 67 10.53 -16.27 -4.15
C VAL A 67 9.13 -15.68 -4.29
N VAL A 68 8.76 -15.34 -5.50
CA VAL A 68 7.42 -14.87 -5.85
C VAL A 68 6.59 -16.06 -6.30
N THR A 69 5.40 -16.18 -5.76
CA THR A 69 4.43 -17.23 -6.11
C THR A 69 3.12 -16.62 -6.58
N LEU A 70 2.61 -17.14 -7.69
CA LEU A 70 1.28 -16.83 -8.22
C LEU A 70 0.47 -18.12 -8.28
N SER A 71 -0.71 -18.13 -7.65
CA SER A 71 -1.62 -19.27 -7.71
C SER A 71 -2.58 -19.17 -8.91
N ASN A 72 -3.15 -20.30 -9.30
CA ASN A 72 -4.16 -20.36 -10.37
C ASN A 72 -5.40 -19.50 -10.07
N ALA A 73 -5.78 -19.39 -8.79
CA ALA A 73 -6.86 -18.50 -8.37
C ALA A 73 -6.46 -16.98 -8.34
N GLY A 74 -5.24 -16.65 -8.75
CA GLY A 74 -4.76 -15.28 -8.86
C GLY A 74 -4.24 -14.67 -7.57
N TYR A 75 -3.87 -15.47 -6.57
CA TYR A 75 -3.21 -14.98 -5.36
C TYR A 75 -1.70 -14.87 -5.56
N VAL A 76 -1.14 -13.74 -5.16
CA VAL A 76 0.28 -13.46 -5.28
C VAL A 76 0.88 -13.11 -3.92
N LYS A 77 2.12 -13.53 -3.72
CA LYS A 77 2.94 -13.15 -2.57
C LYS A 77 4.42 -13.30 -2.91
N TYR A 78 5.27 -12.69 -2.09
CA TYR A 78 6.68 -13.05 -2.07
C TYR A 78 7.15 -13.46 -0.67
N GLN A 79 8.26 -14.20 -0.64
CA GLN A 79 8.94 -14.67 0.57
C GLN A 79 10.45 -14.52 0.35
N ILE A 80 11.17 -14.25 1.42
CA ILE A 80 12.64 -14.19 1.38
C ILE A 80 13.19 -15.57 1.00
N LEU A 81 14.16 -15.58 0.09
CA LEU A 81 14.74 -16.84 -0.39
C LEU A 81 15.43 -17.63 0.72
N SER A 82 15.98 -16.96 1.74
CA SER A 82 16.61 -17.62 2.90
C SER A 82 15.65 -18.47 3.74
N ASP A 83 14.34 -18.27 3.62
CA ASP A 83 13.34 -19.11 4.26
C ASP A 83 13.24 -20.52 3.62
N TYR A 84 13.84 -20.69 2.44
CA TYR A 84 13.90 -21.94 1.71
C TYR A 84 15.26 -22.61 1.93
N GLU A 85 15.31 -23.55 2.85
CA GLU A 85 16.52 -24.36 3.09
C GLU A 85 16.58 -25.55 2.12
N ALA A 86 17.78 -25.88 1.68
CA ALA A 86 18.00 -27.06 0.86
C ALA A 86 17.61 -28.34 1.65
N GLN A 87 16.78 -29.19 1.05
CA GLN A 87 16.41 -30.46 1.65
C GLN A 87 17.54 -31.48 1.49
N ARG A 88 17.99 -32.05 2.60
CA ARG A 88 18.92 -33.19 2.60
C ARG A 88 18.17 -34.50 2.42
N ARG A 89 18.88 -35.57 2.01
CA ARG A 89 18.30 -36.92 1.87
C ARG A 89 17.61 -37.36 3.15
N GLY A 90 16.33 -37.80 3.05
CA GLY A 90 15.51 -38.24 4.17
C GLY A 90 14.74 -37.15 4.90
N GLY A 91 14.87 -35.86 4.52
CA GLY A 91 14.06 -34.78 5.07
C GLY A 91 12.64 -34.73 4.51
N LYS A 92 11.68 -34.28 5.33
CA LYS A 92 10.33 -33.97 4.84
C LYS A 92 10.38 -32.68 4.04
N GLY A 93 9.83 -32.65 2.82
CA GLY A 93 9.70 -31.45 2.00
C GLY A 93 8.94 -30.35 2.73
N LYS A 94 9.29 -29.09 2.45
CA LYS A 94 8.57 -27.94 2.99
C LYS A 94 7.55 -27.46 1.95
N SER A 95 6.27 -27.35 2.35
CA SER A 95 5.25 -26.78 1.47
C SER A 95 5.47 -25.29 1.31
N ALA A 96 5.46 -24.80 0.07
CA ALA A 96 5.66 -23.38 -0.25
C ALA A 96 4.46 -22.52 0.16
N THR A 97 3.26 -23.10 0.22
CA THR A 97 2.04 -22.37 0.59
C THR A 97 0.97 -23.33 1.08
N LYS A 98 0.10 -22.85 1.97
CA LYS A 98 -1.11 -23.58 2.35
C LYS A 98 -2.25 -23.11 1.45
N MET A 99 -2.78 -23.99 0.63
CA MET A 99 -3.81 -23.67 -0.38
C MET A 99 -5.13 -24.36 -0.03
N LYS A 100 -6.23 -23.88 -0.62
CA LYS A 100 -7.49 -24.63 -0.66
C LYS A 100 -7.32 -25.82 -1.59
N ASP A 101 -8.10 -26.88 -1.39
CA ASP A 101 -8.03 -28.13 -2.16
C ASP A 101 -8.19 -27.95 -3.69
N THR A 102 -8.71 -26.79 -4.12
CA THR A 102 -8.98 -26.44 -5.53
C THR A 102 -8.00 -25.46 -6.15
N ASP A 103 -7.01 -24.94 -5.37
CA ASP A 103 -6.03 -23.97 -5.86
C ASP A 103 -4.62 -24.59 -5.86
N TYR A 104 -3.75 -24.16 -6.77
CA TYR A 104 -2.37 -24.62 -6.86
C TYR A 104 -1.46 -23.48 -7.30
N ILE A 105 -0.16 -23.60 -7.03
CA ILE A 105 0.83 -22.63 -7.51
C ILE A 105 1.01 -22.86 -9.00
N GLU A 106 0.63 -21.87 -9.78
CA GLU A 106 0.78 -21.88 -11.24
C GLU A 106 2.17 -21.40 -11.66
N ARG A 107 2.68 -20.36 -10.99
CA ARG A 107 3.98 -19.76 -11.25
C ARG A 107 4.78 -19.59 -9.97
N LEU A 108 6.05 -19.93 -10.06
CA LEU A 108 7.05 -19.69 -9.04
C LEU A 108 8.29 -19.13 -9.75
N LEU A 109 8.78 -17.98 -9.27
CA LEU A 109 10.00 -17.37 -9.80
C LEU A 109 10.84 -16.79 -8.67
N VAL A 110 12.15 -16.73 -8.90
CA VAL A 110 13.09 -16.04 -8.03
C VAL A 110 13.38 -14.67 -8.65
N ALA A 111 13.33 -13.64 -7.84
CA ALA A 111 13.58 -12.26 -8.24
C ALA A 111 14.19 -11.50 -7.06
N ASN A 112 14.80 -10.33 -7.33
CA ASN A 112 15.22 -9.42 -6.29
C ASN A 112 14.06 -8.50 -5.89
N THR A 113 14.04 -7.99 -4.65
CA THR A 113 13.02 -7.05 -4.18
C THR A 113 12.89 -5.81 -5.07
N HIS A 114 13.99 -5.36 -5.67
CA HIS A 114 14.05 -4.19 -6.56
C HIS A 114 13.77 -4.50 -8.04
N ASP A 115 13.65 -5.77 -8.40
CA ASP A 115 13.32 -6.16 -9.78
C ASP A 115 11.91 -5.69 -10.16
N ASN A 116 11.71 -5.49 -11.46
CA ASN A 116 10.38 -5.30 -12.02
C ASN A 116 9.78 -6.66 -12.39
N ILE A 117 8.48 -6.80 -12.19
CA ILE A 117 7.72 -7.94 -12.70
C ILE A 117 6.79 -7.42 -13.80
N LEU A 118 6.95 -8.01 -14.99
CA LEU A 118 6.01 -7.81 -16.08
C LEU A 118 4.93 -8.88 -16.03
N CYS A 119 3.70 -8.45 -15.92
CA CYS A 119 2.52 -9.30 -15.87
C CYS A 119 1.76 -9.17 -17.20
N PHE A 120 1.59 -10.27 -17.93
CA PHE A 120 0.86 -10.30 -19.19
C PHE A 120 -0.54 -10.86 -18.97
N SER A 121 -1.54 -10.18 -19.50
CA SER A 121 -2.94 -10.55 -19.31
C SER A 121 -3.54 -11.28 -20.50
N THR A 122 -4.68 -11.93 -20.29
CA THR A 122 -5.52 -12.56 -21.32
C THR A 122 -5.99 -11.58 -22.39
N ARG A 123 -6.04 -10.27 -22.07
CA ARG A 123 -6.43 -9.21 -23.01
C ARG A 123 -5.25 -8.62 -23.79
N GLY A 124 -4.07 -9.20 -23.65
CA GLY A 124 -2.85 -8.74 -24.33
C GLY A 124 -2.23 -7.48 -23.72
N LYS A 125 -2.71 -7.04 -22.54
CA LYS A 125 -2.09 -5.95 -21.79
C LYS A 125 -0.85 -6.43 -21.04
N ALA A 126 0.09 -5.54 -20.83
CA ALA A 126 1.26 -5.75 -19.98
C ALA A 126 1.23 -4.75 -18.83
N TYR A 127 1.35 -5.23 -17.62
CA TYR A 127 1.43 -4.43 -16.40
C TYR A 127 2.83 -4.59 -15.81
N SER A 128 3.40 -3.51 -15.30
CA SER A 128 4.69 -3.51 -14.61
C SER A 128 4.50 -3.11 -13.16
N LEU A 129 5.13 -3.84 -12.26
CA LEU A 129 5.19 -3.49 -10.83
C LEU A 129 6.54 -3.93 -10.26
N LYS A 130 6.98 -3.28 -9.19
CA LYS A 130 8.15 -3.68 -8.44
C LYS A 130 7.84 -4.88 -7.53
N VAL A 131 8.80 -5.78 -7.35
CA VAL A 131 8.64 -6.96 -6.48
C VAL A 131 8.22 -6.55 -5.06
N PHE A 132 8.82 -5.50 -4.50
CA PHE A 132 8.49 -5.02 -3.14
C PHE A 132 7.05 -4.50 -2.99
N GLN A 133 6.35 -4.20 -4.07
CA GLN A 133 4.92 -3.81 -4.04
C GLN A 133 4.00 -5.01 -3.82
N LEU A 134 4.50 -6.21 -4.04
CA LEU A 134 3.77 -7.43 -3.71
C LEU A 134 3.68 -7.62 -2.19
N PRO A 135 2.69 -8.35 -1.69
CA PRO A 135 2.61 -8.65 -0.26
C PRO A 135 3.71 -9.64 0.16
N GLN A 136 4.52 -9.25 1.13
CA GLN A 136 5.37 -10.17 1.86
C GLN A 136 4.48 -11.03 2.75
N ALA A 137 4.60 -12.33 2.68
CA ALA A 137 3.76 -13.22 3.45
C ALA A 137 4.46 -14.54 3.81
N SER A 138 4.11 -15.11 4.95
CA SER A 138 4.66 -16.37 5.40
C SER A 138 4.27 -17.55 4.47
N ARG A 139 4.95 -18.68 4.62
CA ARG A 139 4.67 -19.90 3.84
C ARG A 139 3.22 -20.36 3.93
N THR A 140 2.60 -20.21 5.08
CA THR A 140 1.22 -20.65 5.33
C THR A 140 0.16 -19.67 4.86
N ALA A 141 0.54 -18.41 4.58
CA ALA A 141 -0.38 -17.39 4.11
C ALA A 141 -0.64 -17.55 2.61
N ARG A 142 -1.87 -17.21 2.18
CA ARG A 142 -2.28 -17.27 0.78
C ARG A 142 -1.72 -16.12 -0.07
N GLY A 143 -1.43 -14.96 0.53
CA GLY A 143 -1.12 -13.73 -0.17
C GLY A 143 -2.37 -12.88 -0.46
N LYS A 144 -2.27 -11.95 -1.41
CA LYS A 144 -3.36 -11.07 -1.85
C LYS A 144 -3.79 -11.40 -3.29
N PRO A 145 -5.06 -11.20 -3.65
CA PRO A 145 -5.49 -11.32 -5.04
C PRO A 145 -4.78 -10.27 -5.91
N ILE A 146 -4.26 -10.68 -7.05
CA ILE A 146 -3.53 -9.81 -7.97
C ILE A 146 -4.42 -8.68 -8.55
N VAL A 147 -5.73 -8.93 -8.63
CA VAL A 147 -6.73 -7.93 -9.03
C VAL A 147 -6.82 -6.72 -8.08
N ASN A 148 -6.36 -6.87 -6.84
CA ASN A 148 -6.29 -5.76 -5.88
C ASN A 148 -4.99 -4.95 -5.98
N ILE A 149 -4.04 -5.42 -6.76
CA ILE A 149 -2.71 -4.80 -6.95
C ILE A 149 -2.64 -4.16 -8.34
N LEU A 150 -3.14 -4.86 -9.36
CA LEU A 150 -3.17 -4.40 -10.73
C LEU A 150 -4.59 -4.00 -11.14
N PRO A 151 -4.75 -2.94 -11.95
CA PRO A 151 -6.05 -2.48 -12.43
C PRO A 151 -6.58 -3.40 -13.55
N LEU A 152 -6.89 -4.64 -13.19
CA LEU A 152 -7.44 -5.62 -14.12
C LEU A 152 -8.93 -5.34 -14.37
N GLU A 153 -9.36 -5.55 -15.61
CA GLU A 153 -10.77 -5.47 -15.99
C GLU A 153 -11.52 -6.76 -15.57
N GLU A 154 -12.85 -6.69 -15.58
CA GLU A 154 -13.68 -7.86 -15.26
C GLU A 154 -13.40 -9.03 -16.21
N GLY A 155 -13.13 -10.20 -15.65
CA GLY A 155 -12.78 -11.40 -16.39
C GLY A 155 -11.32 -11.45 -16.92
N GLU A 156 -10.54 -10.38 -16.74
CA GLU A 156 -9.12 -10.36 -17.13
C GLU A 156 -8.27 -11.17 -16.12
N ARG A 157 -7.35 -11.98 -16.64
CA ARG A 157 -6.44 -12.81 -15.86
C ARG A 157 -5.02 -12.62 -16.31
N ILE A 158 -4.08 -12.81 -15.39
CA ILE A 158 -2.65 -12.85 -15.71
C ILE A 158 -2.29 -14.25 -16.23
N THR A 159 -1.71 -14.33 -17.41
CA THR A 159 -1.31 -15.57 -18.06
C THR A 159 0.18 -15.87 -17.91
N ALA A 160 1.00 -14.83 -17.81
CA ALA A 160 2.44 -14.97 -17.64
C ALA A 160 3.00 -13.84 -16.78
N ILE A 161 4.03 -14.18 -16.00
CA ILE A 161 4.82 -13.23 -15.22
C ILE A 161 6.31 -13.41 -15.58
N LEU A 162 7.02 -12.30 -15.71
CA LEU A 162 8.44 -12.29 -16.06
C LEU A 162 9.17 -11.29 -15.16
N PRO A 163 10.20 -11.71 -14.40
CA PRO A 163 11.04 -10.79 -13.67
C PRO A 163 12.03 -10.12 -14.65
N VAL A 164 12.25 -8.83 -14.46
CA VAL A 164 13.18 -8.02 -15.22
C VAL A 164 14.02 -7.22 -14.25
N SER A 165 15.28 -7.59 -14.11
CA SER A 165 16.22 -6.90 -13.22
C SER A 165 16.75 -5.63 -13.86
N GLU A 166 16.98 -5.65 -15.20
CA GLU A 166 17.54 -4.54 -15.94
C GLU A 166 16.93 -4.43 -17.33
N TYR A 167 16.59 -3.22 -17.72
CA TYR A 167 16.18 -2.89 -19.08
C TYR A 167 17.40 -2.49 -19.89
N SER A 168 17.69 -3.25 -20.95
CA SER A 168 18.77 -2.94 -21.88
C SER A 168 18.28 -2.98 -23.33
N GLU A 169 18.90 -2.20 -24.20
CA GLU A 169 18.53 -2.11 -25.62
C GLU A 169 18.74 -3.44 -26.38
N ASP A 170 19.56 -4.32 -25.84
CA ASP A 170 19.89 -5.63 -26.47
C ASP A 170 18.90 -6.74 -26.05
N LYS A 171 18.02 -6.48 -25.08
CA LYS A 171 17.04 -7.46 -24.58
C LYS A 171 15.67 -7.21 -25.19
N PHE A 172 15.01 -8.28 -25.58
CA PHE A 172 13.70 -8.22 -26.20
C PHE A 172 12.76 -9.22 -25.55
N ILE A 173 11.49 -8.84 -25.47
CA ILE A 173 10.43 -9.74 -25.05
C ILE A 173 9.77 -10.33 -26.29
N PHE A 174 9.83 -11.65 -26.39
CA PHE A 174 9.15 -12.41 -27.44
C PHE A 174 7.87 -13.00 -26.90
N ARG A 175 6.76 -12.70 -27.56
CA ARG A 175 5.43 -13.17 -27.16
C ARG A 175 4.80 -13.94 -28.32
N ALA A 176 4.18 -15.09 -27.99
CA ALA A 176 3.37 -15.86 -28.91
C ALA A 176 2.01 -16.11 -28.28
N THR A 177 0.93 -15.90 -29.04
CA THR A 177 -0.44 -16.22 -28.62
C THR A 177 -0.84 -17.61 -29.06
N GLY A 178 -1.92 -18.16 -28.47
CA GLY A 178 -2.48 -19.45 -28.89
C GLY A 178 -2.94 -19.47 -30.36
N ASP A 179 -3.29 -18.31 -30.92
CA ASP A 179 -3.69 -18.15 -32.33
C ASP A 179 -2.48 -18.05 -33.29
N GLY A 180 -1.26 -18.22 -32.79
CA GLY A 180 -0.07 -18.18 -33.61
C GLY A 180 0.45 -16.79 -33.92
N THR A 181 -0.11 -15.72 -33.34
CA THR A 181 0.40 -14.36 -33.49
C THR A 181 1.65 -14.18 -32.64
N VAL A 182 2.73 -13.69 -33.26
CA VAL A 182 4.04 -13.51 -32.64
C VAL A 182 4.40 -12.03 -32.63
N LYS A 183 4.94 -11.55 -31.52
CA LYS A 183 5.43 -10.17 -31.39
C LYS A 183 6.74 -10.12 -30.61
N LYS A 184 7.74 -9.41 -31.18
CA LYS A 184 8.98 -9.03 -30.52
C LYS A 184 8.88 -7.55 -30.12
N THR A 185 9.19 -7.24 -28.87
CA THR A 185 9.18 -5.87 -28.33
C THR A 185 10.52 -5.62 -27.62
N SER A 186 11.13 -4.46 -27.86
CA SER A 186 12.29 -3.95 -27.10
C SER A 186 11.87 -3.47 -25.73
#